data_b48a1fd9a9200ce242fd3aba8bc90a9e
#
_entry.id   b48a1fd9a9200ce242fd3aba8bc90a9e
#
_cell.length_a   1.000
_cell.length_b   1.000
_cell.length_c   1.000
_cell.angle_alpha   90.00
_cell.angle_beta   90.00
_cell.angle_gamma   90.00
#
_symmetry.space_group_name_H-M   'P 1'
#
loop_
_entity.id
_entity.type
_entity.pdbx_description
1 polymer ?
#
loop_
_entity_poly.entity_id
_entity_poly.type
_entity_poly.pdbx_seq_one_letter_code
_entity_poly.pdbx_strand_id
1 'polypeptide(L)'
;MNSERQSPPLGGWGAFDKQGHRGCRGLMPENTIPAMLNAISLGVTTLEMDVSISKDKKVFLSHEAFFNHEITTKPGGDFIEEKDEKSFNMYQINYADIVKYDVGMKLHPRFPDQQKMKAVKPLLSDVFKAVKEEMMTMRRPMPFYNIETKCLAETDNKYHPAPAEFVELLMNEIKDNGMEDFVIIQSFDFRTLQYLHKHYPNIKTAMLVEAISKSSFRKQIKDIGFTPTIYSPESIMVIPALVKDCHDLNMKIIPWTVNDKKKIEELKKMGVDGIITDYPNLFNE
;
A
#
# COMPACT_ATOMS: atom_id res chain seq x y z
N MET A 1 29.76 10.30 12.38
CA MET A 1 29.40 9.31 11.33
C MET A 1 28.55 10.07 10.34
N ASN A 2 29.05 10.27 9.11
CA ASN A 2 28.30 10.93 8.05
C ASN A 2 27.12 10.03 7.66
N SER A 3 25.89 10.46 7.97
CA SER A 3 24.72 9.86 7.36
C SER A 3 24.79 10.20 5.86
N GLU A 4 25.14 9.22 5.04
CA GLU A 4 24.99 9.35 3.60
C GLU A 4 23.51 9.63 3.34
N ARG A 5 23.22 10.86 2.91
CA ARG A 5 21.86 11.21 2.45
C ARG A 5 21.56 10.31 1.26
N GLN A 6 20.58 9.44 1.42
CA GLN A 6 20.10 8.61 0.32
C GLN A 6 19.62 9.53 -0.81
N SER A 7 19.98 9.19 -2.04
CA SER A 7 19.55 9.97 -3.22
C SER A 7 18.03 9.94 -3.35
N PRO A 8 17.40 11.05 -3.78
CA PRO A 8 15.96 11.07 -3.98
C PRO A 8 15.51 10.02 -5.00
N PRO A 9 14.25 9.57 -4.93
CA PRO A 9 13.71 8.53 -5.82
C PRO A 9 13.87 8.83 -7.30
N LEU A 10 13.91 7.78 -8.12
CA LEU A 10 13.97 7.85 -9.58
C LEU A 10 12.86 8.75 -10.15
N GLY A 11 13.26 9.75 -10.94
CA GLY A 11 12.34 10.67 -11.60
C GLY A 11 11.88 11.85 -10.74
N GLY A 12 12.20 11.87 -9.44
CA GLY A 12 11.69 12.90 -8.51
C GLY A 12 10.17 12.85 -8.37
N TRP A 13 9.61 13.73 -7.52
CA TRP A 13 8.17 13.83 -7.27
C TRP A 13 7.34 14.28 -8.49
N GLY A 14 7.98 14.78 -9.58
CA GLY A 14 7.31 15.33 -10.77
C GLY A 14 7.11 14.35 -11.93
N ALA A 15 7.70 13.16 -11.91
CA ALA A 15 7.53 12.15 -12.96
C ALA A 15 6.23 11.35 -12.76
N PHE A 16 5.79 10.65 -13.86
CA PHE A 16 4.66 9.72 -13.78
C PHE A 16 4.96 8.59 -12.80
N ASP A 17 4.10 8.42 -11.79
CA ASP A 17 4.30 7.49 -10.71
C ASP A 17 3.74 6.10 -11.06
N LYS A 18 4.65 5.13 -11.21
CA LYS A 18 4.35 3.73 -11.51
C LYS A 18 4.28 2.96 -10.19
N GLN A 19 3.06 2.69 -9.69
CA GLN A 19 2.90 2.01 -8.42
C GLN A 19 2.53 0.54 -8.60
N GLY A 20 3.27 -0.34 -7.94
CA GLY A 20 2.99 -1.78 -7.88
C GLY A 20 2.09 -2.12 -6.69
N HIS A 21 0.83 -2.50 -6.97
CA HIS A 21 -0.20 -2.81 -5.98
C HIS A 21 0.16 -4.05 -5.16
N ARG A 22 0.31 -3.88 -3.84
CA ARG A 22 0.80 -4.92 -2.91
C ARG A 22 2.10 -5.57 -3.41
N GLY A 23 3.00 -4.73 -3.96
CA GLY A 23 4.14 -5.13 -4.76
C GLY A 23 3.78 -5.38 -6.23
N CYS A 24 3.36 -6.57 -6.58
CA CYS A 24 2.88 -6.96 -7.93
C CYS A 24 1.93 -8.16 -7.83
N ARG A 25 0.78 -7.96 -7.17
CA ARG A 25 -0.17 -9.02 -6.80
C ARG A 25 -0.59 -9.93 -7.95
N GLY A 26 -0.66 -9.42 -9.17
CA GLY A 26 -0.98 -10.23 -10.34
C GLY A 26 0.09 -11.28 -10.70
N LEU A 27 1.33 -11.10 -10.24
CA LEU A 27 2.50 -11.89 -10.63
C LEU A 27 3.12 -12.67 -9.47
N MET A 28 3.05 -12.14 -8.24
CA MET A 28 3.70 -12.67 -7.04
C MET A 28 2.74 -12.61 -5.83
N PRO A 29 2.95 -13.44 -4.78
CA PRO A 29 2.14 -13.38 -3.56
C PRO A 29 2.10 -11.98 -2.96
N GLU A 30 0.90 -11.42 -2.79
CA GLU A 30 0.67 -10.05 -2.36
C GLU A 30 1.28 -9.71 -0.99
N ASN A 31 1.70 -8.44 -0.81
CA ASN A 31 2.21 -7.94 0.48
C ASN A 31 3.36 -8.80 1.04
N THR A 32 4.25 -9.27 0.19
CA THR A 32 5.43 -10.07 0.56
C THR A 32 6.72 -9.44 0.05
N ILE A 33 7.85 -9.77 0.68
CA ILE A 33 9.16 -9.29 0.20
C ILE A 33 9.41 -9.70 -1.26
N PRO A 34 9.17 -10.95 -1.69
CA PRO A 34 9.33 -11.32 -3.10
C PRO A 34 8.50 -10.46 -4.07
N ALA A 35 7.25 -10.10 -3.71
CA ALA A 35 6.42 -9.24 -4.55
C ALA A 35 7.00 -7.83 -4.66
N MET A 36 7.53 -7.26 -3.57
CA MET A 36 8.17 -5.95 -3.57
C MET A 36 9.45 -5.93 -4.43
N LEU A 37 10.32 -6.93 -4.28
CA LEU A 37 11.55 -7.03 -5.08
C LEU A 37 11.26 -7.28 -6.56
N ASN A 38 10.26 -8.09 -6.88
CA ASN A 38 9.84 -8.31 -8.27
C ASN A 38 9.28 -7.01 -8.89
N ALA A 39 8.46 -6.26 -8.17
CA ALA A 39 7.95 -4.96 -8.64
C ALA A 39 9.10 -3.97 -8.95
N ILE A 40 10.13 -3.91 -8.11
CA ILE A 40 11.34 -3.11 -8.34
C ILE A 40 12.03 -3.55 -9.65
N SER A 41 12.18 -4.84 -9.88
CA SER A 41 12.79 -5.37 -11.10
C SER A 41 12.02 -4.98 -12.37
N LEU A 42 10.69 -4.85 -12.25
CA LEU A 42 9.79 -4.39 -13.30
C LEU A 42 9.77 -2.86 -13.49
N GLY A 43 10.52 -2.12 -12.66
CA GLY A 43 10.73 -0.68 -12.86
C GLY A 43 9.67 0.23 -12.25
N VAL A 44 8.97 -0.20 -11.20
CA VAL A 44 8.10 0.70 -10.43
C VAL A 44 8.90 1.82 -9.78
N THR A 45 8.25 2.96 -9.58
CA THR A 45 8.80 4.11 -8.84
C THR A 45 8.31 4.13 -7.40
N THR A 46 7.18 3.48 -7.13
CA THR A 46 6.56 3.39 -5.82
C THR A 46 6.08 1.95 -5.56
N LEU A 47 6.39 1.44 -4.39
CA LEU A 47 5.84 0.19 -3.86
C LEU A 47 4.58 0.52 -3.07
N GLU A 48 3.44 0.04 -3.53
CA GLU A 48 2.21 0.14 -2.76
C GLU A 48 2.05 -1.11 -1.89
N MET A 49 1.57 -0.93 -0.65
CA MET A 49 1.40 -1.98 0.33
C MET A 49 0.38 -1.62 1.42
N ASP A 50 -0.18 -2.64 2.04
CA ASP A 50 -1.10 -2.50 3.17
C ASP A 50 -0.42 -2.93 4.46
N VAL A 51 -0.68 -2.24 5.57
CA VAL A 51 -0.18 -2.65 6.89
C VAL A 51 -1.30 -2.93 7.88
N SER A 52 -1.06 -3.91 8.71
CA SER A 52 -1.88 -4.30 9.88
C SER A 52 -1.02 -4.35 11.13
N ILE A 53 -1.66 -4.40 12.30
CA ILE A 53 -0.99 -4.41 13.61
C ILE A 53 -1.26 -5.73 14.32
N SER A 54 -0.21 -6.39 14.81
CA SER A 54 -0.31 -7.61 15.62
C SER A 54 -0.68 -7.32 17.08
N LYS A 55 -0.98 -8.36 17.86
CA LYS A 55 -1.25 -8.27 19.31
C LYS A 55 -0.09 -7.62 20.08
N ASP A 56 1.15 -7.97 19.74
CA ASP A 56 2.38 -7.42 20.31
C ASP A 56 2.85 -6.14 19.61
N LYS A 57 1.92 -5.41 18.94
CA LYS A 57 2.10 -4.09 18.38
C LYS A 57 3.17 -4.02 17.27
N LYS A 58 3.41 -5.11 16.56
CA LYS A 58 4.26 -5.10 15.36
C LYS A 58 3.50 -4.64 14.15
N VAL A 59 4.14 -3.79 13.33
CA VAL A 59 3.63 -3.33 12.03
C VAL A 59 4.08 -4.32 10.97
N PHE A 60 3.15 -4.98 10.30
CA PHE A 60 3.44 -6.00 9.29
C PHE A 60 2.53 -5.85 8.07
N LEU A 61 2.93 -6.43 6.93
CA LEU A 61 2.17 -6.30 5.70
C LEU A 61 0.98 -7.27 5.66
N SER A 62 -0.21 -6.73 5.50
CA SER A 62 -1.44 -7.48 5.27
C SER A 62 -2.58 -6.57 4.84
N HIS A 63 -3.34 -6.97 3.82
CA HIS A 63 -4.54 -6.25 3.41
C HIS A 63 -5.69 -6.42 4.41
N GLU A 64 -6.00 -7.66 4.80
CA GLU A 64 -6.96 -7.92 5.87
C GLU A 64 -6.26 -7.96 7.24
N ALA A 65 -7.01 -7.63 8.29
CA ALA A 65 -6.57 -7.79 9.68
C ALA A 65 -6.74 -9.25 10.19
N PHE A 66 -7.13 -10.16 9.32
CA PHE A 66 -7.29 -11.59 9.57
C PHE A 66 -6.63 -12.40 8.43
N PHE A 67 -6.41 -13.70 8.64
CA PHE A 67 -5.87 -14.55 7.59
C PHE A 67 -6.93 -14.83 6.53
N ASN A 68 -6.77 -14.22 5.36
CA ASN A 68 -7.66 -14.39 4.20
C ASN A 68 -7.62 -15.82 3.68
N HIS A 69 -8.79 -16.41 3.49
CA HIS A 69 -8.95 -17.80 3.00
C HIS A 69 -8.41 -18.00 1.58
N GLU A 70 -8.42 -16.96 0.72
CA GLU A 70 -7.97 -17.07 -0.68
C GLU A 70 -6.46 -17.39 -0.80
N ILE A 71 -5.63 -16.91 0.16
CA ILE A 71 -4.17 -16.97 0.05
C ILE A 71 -3.47 -17.77 1.15
N THR A 72 -4.19 -18.13 2.24
CA THR A 72 -3.53 -18.62 3.45
C THR A 72 -3.55 -20.13 3.60
N THR A 73 -2.38 -20.69 3.93
CA THR A 73 -2.20 -22.07 4.39
C THR A 73 -1.77 -22.06 5.85
N LYS A 74 -2.46 -22.85 6.70
CA LYS A 74 -2.12 -23.01 8.12
C LYS A 74 -0.79 -23.74 8.32
N PRO A 75 -0.14 -23.60 9.49
CA PRO A 75 1.11 -24.32 9.79
C PRO A 75 1.03 -25.85 9.61
N GLY A 76 -0.15 -26.45 9.78
CA GLY A 76 -0.40 -27.89 9.57
C GLY A 76 -0.60 -28.29 8.09
N GLY A 77 -0.64 -27.34 7.16
CA GLY A 77 -0.87 -27.57 5.73
C GLY A 77 -2.33 -27.44 5.28
N ASP A 78 -3.28 -27.32 6.20
CA ASP A 78 -4.70 -27.12 5.87
C ASP A 78 -4.97 -25.70 5.40
N PHE A 79 -6.04 -25.53 4.61
CA PHE A 79 -6.55 -24.21 4.22
C PHE A 79 -7.49 -23.64 5.28
N ILE A 80 -7.68 -22.33 5.23
CA ILE A 80 -8.71 -21.62 5.99
C ILE A 80 -9.98 -21.63 5.15
N GLU A 81 -11.11 -21.96 5.78
CA GLU A 81 -12.43 -21.85 5.14
C GLU A 81 -12.90 -20.38 5.17
N GLU A 82 -13.59 -19.91 4.14
CA GLU A 82 -14.11 -18.54 4.04
C GLU A 82 -14.94 -18.13 5.27
N LYS A 83 -15.83 -19.03 5.72
CA LYS A 83 -16.70 -18.80 6.90
C LYS A 83 -15.94 -18.58 8.20
N ASP A 84 -14.70 -19.09 8.30
CA ASP A 84 -13.88 -19.10 9.53
C ASP A 84 -12.78 -18.03 9.51
N GLU A 85 -12.47 -17.39 8.36
CA GLU A 85 -11.32 -16.50 8.20
C GLU A 85 -11.27 -15.37 9.23
N LYS A 86 -12.42 -14.76 9.55
CA LYS A 86 -12.52 -13.65 10.52
C LYS A 86 -12.19 -14.07 11.95
N SER A 87 -12.21 -15.38 12.27
CA SER A 87 -11.79 -15.90 13.56
C SER A 87 -10.27 -15.90 13.73
N PHE A 88 -9.53 -15.87 12.63
CA PHE A 88 -8.07 -15.78 12.60
C PHE A 88 -7.58 -14.32 12.64
N ASN A 89 -8.10 -13.55 13.61
CA ASN A 89 -7.82 -12.13 13.78
C ASN A 89 -6.38 -11.88 14.23
N MET A 90 -5.54 -11.31 13.37
CA MET A 90 -4.12 -11.10 13.62
C MET A 90 -3.83 -9.99 14.65
N TYR A 91 -4.79 -9.09 14.90
CA TYR A 91 -4.69 -8.11 16.00
C TYR A 91 -4.74 -8.77 17.39
N GLN A 92 -5.16 -10.03 17.45
CA GLN A 92 -5.17 -10.85 18.67
C GLN A 92 -4.08 -11.93 18.71
N ILE A 93 -3.21 -11.98 17.70
CA ILE A 93 -2.14 -12.98 17.54
C ILE A 93 -0.78 -12.26 17.59
N ASN A 94 0.19 -12.82 18.35
CA ASN A 94 1.56 -12.30 18.35
C ASN A 94 2.23 -12.53 17.00
N TYR A 95 3.08 -11.62 16.58
CA TYR A 95 3.74 -11.70 15.28
C TYR A 95 4.52 -13.01 15.07
N ALA A 96 5.18 -13.53 16.11
CA ALA A 96 5.89 -14.81 16.07
C ALA A 96 5.01 -16.02 15.69
N ASP A 97 3.68 -15.92 15.88
CA ASP A 97 2.71 -16.92 15.45
C ASP A 97 2.15 -16.61 14.06
N ILE A 98 2.04 -15.33 13.69
CA ILE A 98 1.60 -14.90 12.35
C ILE A 98 2.53 -15.45 11.27
N VAL A 99 3.84 -15.40 11.46
CA VAL A 99 4.83 -15.85 10.45
C VAL A 99 4.87 -17.36 10.25
N LYS A 100 4.12 -18.14 11.03
CA LYS A 100 3.99 -19.59 10.82
C LYS A 100 3.03 -19.97 9.69
N TYR A 101 2.18 -19.03 9.25
CA TYR A 101 1.24 -19.21 8.17
C TYR A 101 1.90 -18.89 6.82
N ASP A 102 1.70 -19.76 5.83
CA ASP A 102 2.12 -19.50 4.46
C ASP A 102 1.05 -18.72 3.71
N VAL A 103 1.47 -17.73 2.91
CA VAL A 103 0.57 -16.88 2.11
C VAL A 103 0.94 -16.84 0.62
N GLY A 104 1.69 -17.83 0.13
CA GLY A 104 2.14 -17.82 -1.26
C GLY A 104 2.06 -19.16 -1.99
N MET A 105 1.83 -20.29 -1.30
CA MET A 105 1.72 -21.61 -1.92
C MET A 105 0.30 -21.94 -2.39
N LYS A 106 -0.72 -21.31 -1.82
CA LYS A 106 -2.10 -21.50 -2.27
C LYS A 106 -2.30 -20.82 -3.62
N LEU A 107 -2.98 -21.50 -4.56
CA LEU A 107 -3.36 -20.88 -5.84
C LEU A 107 -4.36 -19.75 -5.58
N HIS A 108 -4.01 -18.54 -6.02
CA HIS A 108 -4.89 -17.40 -5.86
C HIS A 108 -6.05 -17.47 -6.87
N PRO A 109 -7.33 -17.45 -6.42
CA PRO A 109 -8.48 -17.66 -7.32
C PRO A 109 -8.64 -16.57 -8.39
N ARG A 110 -8.23 -15.33 -8.07
CA ARG A 110 -8.32 -14.16 -8.97
C ARG A 110 -7.06 -13.92 -9.81
N PHE A 111 -5.93 -14.56 -9.45
CA PHE A 111 -4.64 -14.38 -10.11
C PHE A 111 -3.99 -15.73 -10.40
N PRO A 112 -4.54 -16.50 -11.38
CA PRO A 112 -4.09 -17.86 -11.67
C PRO A 112 -2.65 -17.93 -12.15
N ASP A 113 -2.14 -16.87 -12.76
CA ASP A 113 -0.76 -16.78 -13.28
C ASP A 113 0.26 -16.31 -12.21
N GLN A 114 -0.20 -16.02 -10.99
CA GLN A 114 0.67 -15.64 -9.88
C GLN A 114 1.65 -16.77 -9.56
N GLN A 115 2.94 -16.44 -9.49
CA GLN A 115 3.97 -17.42 -9.14
C GLN A 115 3.76 -17.94 -7.71
N LYS A 116 3.63 -19.27 -7.56
CA LYS A 116 3.55 -19.90 -6.24
C LYS A 116 4.93 -20.01 -5.61
N MET A 117 5.03 -19.55 -4.39
CA MET A 117 6.24 -19.70 -3.58
C MET A 117 5.91 -19.61 -2.10
N LYS A 118 6.70 -20.27 -1.27
CA LYS A 118 6.55 -20.14 0.18
C LYS A 118 6.82 -18.68 0.59
N ALA A 119 5.86 -18.05 1.24
CA ALA A 119 5.96 -16.68 1.68
C ALA A 119 5.20 -16.46 3.00
N VAL A 120 5.62 -15.49 3.77
CA VAL A 120 4.99 -15.07 5.02
C VAL A 120 4.63 -13.59 4.97
N LYS A 121 3.80 -13.13 5.88
CA LYS A 121 3.50 -11.69 6.06
C LYS A 121 4.71 -11.03 6.76
N PRO A 122 5.51 -10.18 6.06
CA PRO A 122 6.73 -9.62 6.63
C PRO A 122 6.45 -8.44 7.56
N LEU A 123 7.37 -8.13 8.47
CA LEU A 123 7.41 -6.82 9.14
C LEU A 123 7.69 -5.72 8.11
N LEU A 124 7.17 -4.52 8.37
CA LEU A 124 7.46 -3.35 7.53
C LEU A 124 8.98 -3.04 7.53
N SER A 125 9.65 -3.14 8.67
CA SER A 125 11.12 -3.01 8.77
C SER A 125 11.90 -4.02 7.93
N ASP A 126 11.43 -5.27 7.84
CA ASP A 126 12.07 -6.29 7.01
C ASP A 126 11.94 -5.94 5.51
N VAL A 127 10.79 -5.36 5.12
CA VAL A 127 10.59 -4.87 3.74
C VAL A 127 11.54 -3.71 3.44
N PHE A 128 11.63 -2.70 4.32
CA PHE A 128 12.55 -1.58 4.14
C PHE A 128 13.99 -2.06 3.99
N LYS A 129 14.42 -3.01 4.84
CA LYS A 129 15.75 -3.60 4.79
C LYS A 129 16.00 -4.33 3.47
N ALA A 130 15.12 -5.24 3.07
CA ALA A 130 15.26 -6.02 1.85
C ALA A 130 15.29 -5.13 0.59
N VAL A 131 14.42 -4.12 0.52
CA VAL A 131 14.39 -3.17 -0.61
C VAL A 131 15.67 -2.34 -0.63
N LYS A 132 16.16 -1.87 0.52
CA LYS A 132 17.42 -1.11 0.58
C LYS A 132 18.61 -1.94 0.08
N GLU A 133 18.73 -3.20 0.49
CA GLU A 133 19.76 -4.11 0.03
C GLU A 133 19.69 -4.35 -1.48
N GLU A 134 18.48 -4.53 -2.03
CA GLU A 134 18.26 -4.70 -3.46
C GLU A 134 18.65 -3.45 -4.26
N MET A 135 18.21 -2.25 -3.80
CA MET A 135 18.53 -1.00 -4.46
C MET A 135 20.03 -0.71 -4.46
N MET A 136 20.73 -1.04 -3.37
CA MET A 136 22.20 -0.95 -3.31
C MET A 136 22.86 -1.90 -4.33
N THR A 137 22.38 -3.14 -4.43
CA THR A 137 22.86 -4.15 -5.39
C THR A 137 22.65 -3.68 -6.83
N MET A 138 21.46 -3.14 -7.13
CA MET A 138 21.11 -2.60 -8.44
C MET A 138 21.76 -1.23 -8.76
N ARG A 139 22.37 -0.58 -7.77
CA ARG A 139 22.89 0.80 -7.85
C ARG A 139 21.82 1.78 -8.35
N ARG A 140 20.62 1.65 -7.81
CA ARG A 140 19.46 2.49 -8.14
C ARG A 140 19.02 3.30 -6.92
N PRO A 141 18.42 4.48 -7.10
CA PRO A 141 17.84 5.24 -6.01
C PRO A 141 16.63 4.52 -5.39
N MET A 142 16.35 4.79 -4.11
CA MET A 142 15.23 4.19 -3.38
C MET A 142 13.89 4.50 -4.05
N PRO A 143 12.93 3.55 -4.07
CA PRO A 143 11.55 3.83 -4.46
C PRO A 143 10.83 4.62 -3.38
N PHE A 144 9.66 5.18 -3.69
CA PHE A 144 8.69 5.56 -2.67
C PHE A 144 7.92 4.33 -2.16
N TYR A 145 7.32 4.49 -0.99
CA TYR A 145 6.45 3.49 -0.35
C TYR A 145 5.10 4.13 -0.09
N ASN A 146 4.06 3.66 -0.77
CA ASN A 146 2.68 4.07 -0.54
C ASN A 146 2.02 3.06 0.40
N ILE A 147 1.86 3.43 1.68
CA ILE A 147 1.50 2.52 2.77
C ILE A 147 0.06 2.80 3.21
N GLU A 148 -0.83 1.81 3.05
CA GLU A 148 -2.20 1.91 3.51
C GLU A 148 -2.35 1.52 4.98
N THR A 149 -2.96 2.41 5.77
CA THR A 149 -3.45 2.07 7.11
C THR A 149 -4.80 1.37 6.99
N LYS A 150 -4.86 0.05 7.26
CA LYS A 150 -6.09 -0.75 7.23
C LYS A 150 -6.92 -0.49 8.48
N CYS A 151 -7.64 0.63 8.48
CA CYS A 151 -8.42 1.16 9.59
C CYS A 151 -9.86 1.43 9.16
N LEU A 152 -10.84 1.06 9.99
CA LEU A 152 -12.26 1.28 9.78
C LEU A 152 -12.94 1.56 11.13
N ALA A 153 -13.81 2.57 11.20
CA ALA A 153 -14.45 2.99 12.45
C ALA A 153 -15.20 1.88 13.19
N GLU A 154 -15.86 0.98 12.44
CA GLU A 154 -16.65 -0.11 12.97
C GLU A 154 -15.80 -1.23 13.60
N THR A 155 -14.49 -1.22 13.35
CA THR A 155 -13.56 -2.26 13.76
C THR A 155 -12.44 -1.76 14.69
N ASP A 156 -12.51 -0.49 15.13
CA ASP A 156 -11.59 0.08 16.11
C ASP A 156 -11.46 -0.81 17.35
N ASN A 157 -10.22 -1.07 17.78
CA ASN A 157 -9.87 -1.91 18.94
C ASN A 157 -10.36 -3.38 18.85
N LYS A 158 -10.86 -3.78 17.70
CA LYS A 158 -11.33 -5.14 17.45
C LYS A 158 -10.43 -5.86 16.43
N TYR A 159 -10.14 -5.21 15.30
CA TYR A 159 -9.26 -5.74 14.25
C TYR A 159 -7.99 -4.91 14.08
N HIS A 160 -7.93 -3.74 14.65
CA HIS A 160 -6.80 -2.82 14.65
C HIS A 160 -6.94 -1.84 15.84
N PRO A 161 -5.87 -1.14 16.24
CA PRO A 161 -5.98 -0.09 17.26
C PRO A 161 -6.78 1.11 16.74
N ALA A 162 -7.15 2.02 17.65
CA ALA A 162 -7.74 3.29 17.26
C ALA A 162 -6.80 4.09 16.33
N PRO A 163 -7.32 4.99 15.46
CA PRO A 163 -6.53 5.69 14.43
C PRO A 163 -5.25 6.35 14.94
N ALA A 164 -5.30 7.02 16.10
CA ALA A 164 -4.13 7.67 16.69
C ALA A 164 -3.02 6.66 17.03
N GLU A 165 -3.35 5.57 17.71
CA GLU A 165 -2.38 4.52 18.05
C GLU A 165 -1.84 3.83 16.80
N PHE A 166 -2.68 3.60 15.79
CA PHE A 166 -2.25 3.00 14.53
C PHE A 166 -1.17 3.88 13.86
N VAL A 167 -1.44 5.18 13.75
CA VAL A 167 -0.51 6.12 13.12
C VAL A 167 0.78 6.22 13.93
N GLU A 168 0.72 6.29 15.26
CA GLU A 168 1.93 6.36 16.10
C GLU A 168 2.82 5.12 15.93
N LEU A 169 2.22 3.91 15.93
CA LEU A 169 2.97 2.66 15.70
C LEU A 169 3.64 2.65 14.34
N LEU A 170 2.90 3.04 13.28
CA LEU A 170 3.43 3.12 11.92
C LEU A 170 4.54 4.17 11.80
N MET A 171 4.34 5.37 12.36
CA MET A 171 5.32 6.45 12.27
C MET A 171 6.58 6.15 13.09
N ASN A 172 6.48 5.45 14.21
CA ASN A 172 7.65 5.00 14.95
C ASN A 172 8.47 4.02 14.11
N GLU A 173 7.83 3.04 13.46
CA GLU A 173 8.51 2.09 12.56
C GLU A 173 9.21 2.80 11.39
N ILE A 174 8.53 3.78 10.77
CA ILE A 174 9.09 4.60 9.68
C ILE A 174 10.31 5.40 10.14
N LYS A 175 10.23 6.07 11.29
CA LYS A 175 11.32 6.88 11.87
C LYS A 175 12.51 6.02 12.29
N ASP A 176 12.27 4.90 12.96
CA ASP A 176 13.34 3.99 13.42
C ASP A 176 14.16 3.44 12.23
N ASN A 177 13.56 3.40 11.04
CA ASN A 177 14.22 3.00 9.80
C ASN A 177 14.73 4.17 8.94
N GLY A 178 14.47 5.45 9.33
CA GLY A 178 14.88 6.65 8.60
C GLY A 178 14.21 6.81 7.24
N MET A 179 12.91 6.46 7.15
CA MET A 179 12.18 6.36 5.88
C MET A 179 11.17 7.50 5.65
N GLU A 180 11.15 8.54 6.49
CA GLU A 180 10.15 9.62 6.44
C GLU A 180 10.08 10.33 5.08
N ASP A 181 11.21 10.53 4.41
CA ASP A 181 11.27 11.20 3.11
C ASP A 181 10.76 10.33 1.95
N PHE A 182 10.63 9.02 2.17
CA PHE A 182 10.29 8.05 1.14
C PHE A 182 8.86 7.51 1.21
N VAL A 183 8.11 7.88 2.26
CA VAL A 183 6.77 7.34 2.48
C VAL A 183 5.65 8.28 2.03
N ILE A 184 4.56 7.67 1.61
CA ILE A 184 3.23 8.23 1.39
C ILE A 184 2.30 7.38 2.24
N ILE A 185 1.45 7.99 3.07
CA ILE A 185 0.46 7.24 3.84
C ILE A 185 -0.90 7.42 3.21
N GLN A 186 -1.52 6.30 2.83
CA GLN A 186 -2.86 6.28 2.25
C GLN A 186 -3.88 5.64 3.18
N SER A 187 -5.14 6.05 3.04
CA SER A 187 -6.24 5.45 3.80
C SER A 187 -7.60 5.78 3.18
N PHE A 188 -8.55 4.85 3.36
CA PHE A 188 -9.99 5.12 3.23
C PHE A 188 -10.55 5.79 4.49
N ASP A 189 -9.95 5.55 5.66
CA ASP A 189 -10.33 6.18 6.91
C ASP A 189 -9.64 7.53 7.10
N PHE A 190 -10.38 8.61 6.86
CA PHE A 190 -9.84 9.96 6.95
C PHE A 190 -9.31 10.31 8.34
N ARG A 191 -9.75 9.63 9.41
CA ARG A 191 -9.28 9.89 10.78
C ARG A 191 -7.79 9.63 10.93
N THR A 192 -7.23 8.62 10.24
CA THR A 192 -5.78 8.35 10.24
C THR A 192 -5.03 9.45 9.51
N LEU A 193 -5.53 9.91 8.36
CA LEU A 193 -4.92 11.00 7.59
C LEU A 193 -5.03 12.35 8.31
N GLN A 194 -6.14 12.63 8.99
CA GLN A 194 -6.33 13.83 9.82
C GLN A 194 -5.36 13.85 10.99
N TYR A 195 -5.19 12.71 11.68
CA TYR A 195 -4.21 12.58 12.75
C TYR A 195 -2.79 12.81 12.24
N LEU A 196 -2.44 12.17 11.12
CA LEU A 196 -1.14 12.30 10.47
C LEU A 196 -0.86 13.76 10.07
N HIS A 197 -1.81 14.43 9.40
CA HIS A 197 -1.68 15.83 9.00
C HIS A 197 -1.40 16.77 10.18
N LYS A 198 -2.05 16.52 11.32
CA LYS A 198 -1.89 17.32 12.53
C LYS A 198 -0.54 17.11 13.22
N HIS A 199 -0.06 15.85 13.31
CA HIS A 199 1.10 15.47 14.12
C HIS A 199 2.38 15.26 13.31
N TYR A 200 2.26 14.98 12.00
CA TYR A 200 3.34 14.71 11.06
C TYR A 200 3.16 15.46 9.73
N PRO A 201 3.08 16.80 9.74
CA PRO A 201 2.66 17.61 8.58
C PRO A 201 3.57 17.48 7.34
N ASN A 202 4.79 16.98 7.51
CA ASN A 202 5.74 16.76 6.40
C ASN A 202 5.55 15.43 5.68
N ILE A 203 4.76 14.49 6.23
CA ILE A 203 4.48 13.21 5.61
C ILE A 203 3.42 13.39 4.52
N LYS A 204 3.71 12.85 3.34
CA LYS A 204 2.79 12.86 2.21
C LYS A 204 1.57 11.99 2.50
N THR A 205 0.39 12.47 2.13
CA THR A 205 -0.87 11.76 2.34
C THR A 205 -1.58 11.47 1.02
N ALA A 206 -2.21 10.30 0.93
CA ALA A 206 -3.06 9.93 -0.19
C ALA A 206 -4.46 9.55 0.32
N MET A 207 -5.49 10.22 -0.22
CA MET A 207 -6.88 9.96 0.13
C MET A 207 -7.45 8.93 -0.83
N LEU A 208 -7.73 7.72 -0.33
CA LEU A 208 -8.38 6.65 -1.09
C LEU A 208 -9.88 6.89 -1.17
N VAL A 209 -10.46 6.70 -2.36
CA VAL A 209 -11.89 6.89 -2.61
C VAL A 209 -12.44 5.78 -3.51
N GLU A 210 -13.50 5.13 -3.03
CA GLU A 210 -14.27 4.13 -3.79
C GLU A 210 -15.38 4.77 -4.62
N ALA A 211 -15.72 4.18 -5.76
CA ALA A 211 -16.80 4.63 -6.62
C ALA A 211 -18.19 4.54 -5.96
N ILE A 212 -18.35 3.64 -4.99
CA ILE A 212 -19.58 3.51 -4.20
C ILE A 212 -19.84 4.74 -3.30
N SER A 213 -18.82 5.55 -3.04
CA SER A 213 -18.98 6.80 -2.30
C SER A 213 -19.90 7.76 -3.06
N LYS A 214 -21.03 8.11 -2.46
CA LYS A 214 -21.97 9.09 -3.02
C LYS A 214 -21.55 10.55 -2.79
N SER A 215 -20.43 10.78 -2.11
CA SER A 215 -19.92 12.12 -1.84
C SER A 215 -19.22 12.71 -3.05
N SER A 216 -19.52 13.97 -3.38
CA SER A 216 -18.78 14.69 -4.43
C SER A 216 -17.33 14.95 -3.99
N PHE A 217 -16.43 15.13 -4.97
CA PHE A 217 -15.03 15.50 -4.73
C PHE A 217 -14.89 16.67 -3.73
N ARG A 218 -15.63 17.78 -3.96
CA ARG A 218 -15.58 18.94 -3.06
C ARG A 218 -16.01 18.62 -1.63
N LYS A 219 -17.03 17.77 -1.49
CA LYS A 219 -17.47 17.34 -0.16
C LYS A 219 -16.42 16.49 0.53
N GLN A 220 -15.76 15.57 -0.19
CA GLN A 220 -14.69 14.72 0.34
C GLN A 220 -13.49 15.56 0.84
N ILE A 221 -13.06 16.57 0.06
CA ILE A 221 -11.99 17.51 0.48
C ILE A 221 -12.42 18.31 1.71
N LYS A 222 -13.68 18.72 1.78
CA LYS A 222 -14.20 19.40 2.99
C LYS A 222 -14.23 18.46 4.20
N ASP A 223 -14.64 17.21 4.03
CA ASP A 223 -14.80 16.24 5.11
C ASP A 223 -13.44 15.82 5.69
N ILE A 224 -12.40 15.66 4.88
CA ILE A 224 -11.04 15.37 5.37
C ILE A 224 -10.43 16.58 6.11
N GLY A 225 -10.82 17.81 5.77
CA GLY A 225 -10.45 19.03 6.49
C GLY A 225 -9.10 19.64 6.15
N PHE A 226 -8.37 19.08 5.18
CA PHE A 226 -7.12 19.60 4.63
C PHE A 226 -6.96 19.16 3.17
N THR A 227 -5.97 19.68 2.46
CA THR A 227 -5.66 19.24 1.09
C THR A 227 -4.62 18.13 1.14
N PRO A 228 -4.96 16.85 0.85
CA PRO A 228 -3.99 15.76 0.80
C PRO A 228 -3.04 15.93 -0.38
N THR A 229 -1.87 15.29 -0.33
CA THR A 229 -0.89 15.33 -1.42
C THR A 229 -1.41 14.63 -2.68
N ILE A 230 -2.17 13.54 -2.48
CA ILE A 230 -2.71 12.70 -3.55
C ILE A 230 -4.20 12.47 -3.32
N TYR A 231 -4.98 12.61 -4.39
CA TYR A 231 -6.32 12.03 -4.50
C TYR A 231 -6.19 10.69 -5.24
N SER A 232 -6.59 9.60 -4.60
CA SER A 232 -6.42 8.23 -5.13
C SER A 232 -7.78 7.54 -5.29
N PRO A 233 -8.48 7.81 -6.42
CA PRO A 233 -9.81 7.28 -6.66
C PRO A 233 -9.78 5.90 -7.32
N GLU A 234 -10.87 5.15 -7.19
CA GLU A 234 -11.13 4.02 -8.07
C GLU A 234 -11.14 4.49 -9.55
N SER A 235 -10.47 3.74 -10.42
CA SER A 235 -10.17 4.19 -11.79
C SER A 235 -11.38 4.52 -12.65
N ILE A 236 -12.53 3.93 -12.35
CA ILE A 236 -13.81 4.22 -13.04
C ILE A 236 -14.31 5.66 -12.78
N MET A 237 -13.86 6.30 -11.69
CA MET A 237 -14.26 7.67 -11.33
C MET A 237 -13.49 8.73 -12.13
N VAL A 238 -12.40 8.35 -12.80
CA VAL A 238 -11.50 9.31 -13.44
C VAL A 238 -12.08 9.84 -14.73
N ILE A 239 -12.33 11.15 -14.75
CA ILE A 239 -12.72 11.94 -15.92
C ILE A 239 -11.81 13.18 -16.02
N PRO A 240 -11.66 13.81 -17.19
CA PRO A 240 -10.80 14.99 -17.35
C PRO A 240 -11.10 16.14 -16.39
N ALA A 241 -12.39 16.34 -16.04
CA ALA A 241 -12.78 17.37 -15.08
C ALA A 241 -12.24 17.08 -13.67
N LEU A 242 -12.24 15.81 -13.21
CA LEU A 242 -11.68 15.43 -11.91
C LEU A 242 -10.16 15.62 -11.88
N VAL A 243 -9.46 15.28 -12.96
CA VAL A 243 -8.01 15.51 -13.07
C VAL A 243 -7.71 16.99 -12.91
N LYS A 244 -8.46 17.85 -13.63
CA LYS A 244 -8.33 19.29 -13.52
C LYS A 244 -8.62 19.80 -12.10
N ASP A 245 -9.72 19.35 -11.47
CA ASP A 245 -10.09 19.75 -10.12
C ASP A 245 -9.01 19.40 -9.09
N CYS A 246 -8.36 18.22 -9.22
CA CYS A 246 -7.23 17.84 -8.38
C CYS A 246 -6.03 18.78 -8.60
N HIS A 247 -5.65 19.03 -9.85
CA HIS A 247 -4.51 19.88 -10.21
C HIS A 247 -4.73 21.34 -9.77
N ASP A 248 -5.95 21.87 -9.88
CA ASP A 248 -6.29 23.22 -9.41
C ASP A 248 -6.08 23.39 -7.89
N LEU A 249 -6.10 22.28 -7.13
CA LEU A 249 -5.79 22.24 -5.70
C LEU A 249 -4.34 21.81 -5.40
N ASN A 250 -3.46 21.74 -6.41
CA ASN A 250 -2.09 21.23 -6.31
C ASN A 250 -1.99 19.80 -5.74
N MET A 251 -3.02 18.99 -5.94
CA MET A 251 -3.01 17.55 -5.62
C MET A 251 -2.64 16.75 -6.86
N LYS A 252 -1.93 15.65 -6.65
CA LYS A 252 -1.81 14.59 -7.65
C LYS A 252 -3.08 13.74 -7.70
N ILE A 253 -3.34 13.13 -8.86
CA ILE A 253 -4.38 12.11 -9.03
C ILE A 253 -3.74 10.78 -9.46
N ILE A 254 -3.88 9.75 -8.62
CA ILE A 254 -3.28 8.42 -8.84
C ILE A 254 -4.35 7.35 -8.63
N PRO A 255 -5.02 6.91 -9.71
CA PRO A 255 -6.12 5.94 -9.63
C PRO A 255 -5.64 4.51 -9.39
N TRP A 256 -6.53 3.68 -8.83
CA TRP A 256 -6.40 2.25 -8.52
C TRP A 256 -7.67 1.47 -8.93
N THR A 257 -7.65 0.14 -9.07
CA THR A 257 -6.53 -0.66 -9.53
C THR A 257 -6.68 -0.84 -11.04
N VAL A 258 -5.65 -0.54 -11.82
CA VAL A 258 -5.73 -0.51 -13.28
C VAL A 258 -4.89 -1.64 -13.86
N ASN A 259 -5.56 -2.69 -14.36
CA ASN A 259 -4.94 -3.95 -14.82
C ASN A 259 -5.08 -4.16 -16.34
N ASP A 260 -5.41 -3.11 -17.08
CA ASP A 260 -5.55 -3.16 -18.53
C ASP A 260 -4.66 -2.09 -19.19
N LYS A 261 -3.81 -2.52 -20.12
CA LYS A 261 -2.85 -1.65 -20.82
C LYS A 261 -3.53 -0.48 -21.54
N LYS A 262 -4.64 -0.75 -22.22
CA LYS A 262 -5.38 0.29 -22.95
C LYS A 262 -5.92 1.33 -21.96
N LYS A 263 -6.43 0.88 -20.82
CA LYS A 263 -6.91 1.79 -19.77
C LYS A 263 -5.78 2.61 -19.15
N ILE A 264 -4.61 2.02 -18.96
CA ILE A 264 -3.40 2.75 -18.51
C ILE A 264 -3.08 3.90 -19.49
N GLU A 265 -3.06 3.63 -20.80
CA GLU A 265 -2.78 4.66 -21.80
C GLU A 265 -3.90 5.72 -21.92
N GLU A 266 -5.16 5.35 -21.74
CA GLU A 266 -6.27 6.30 -21.67
C GLU A 266 -6.12 7.27 -20.48
N LEU A 267 -5.81 6.74 -19.29
CA LEU A 267 -5.63 7.54 -18.08
C LEU A 267 -4.40 8.46 -18.19
N LYS A 268 -3.29 7.97 -18.75
CA LYS A 268 -2.12 8.81 -19.04
C LYS A 268 -2.47 9.99 -19.95
N LYS A 269 -3.27 9.75 -21.01
CA LYS A 269 -3.73 10.82 -21.91
C LYS A 269 -4.67 11.82 -21.24
N MET A 270 -5.39 11.40 -20.20
CA MET A 270 -6.21 12.29 -19.38
C MET A 270 -5.37 13.16 -18.44
N GLY A 271 -4.07 12.84 -18.27
CA GLY A 271 -3.14 13.62 -17.45
C GLY A 271 -3.08 13.19 -15.97
N VAL A 272 -3.39 11.92 -15.65
CA VAL A 272 -3.18 11.42 -14.28
C VAL A 272 -1.67 11.38 -13.95
N ASP A 273 -1.31 11.56 -12.69
CA ASP A 273 0.08 11.69 -12.25
C ASP A 273 0.76 10.34 -11.97
N GLY A 274 0.00 9.28 -11.94
CA GLY A 274 0.48 7.91 -11.72
C GLY A 274 -0.67 6.92 -11.77
N ILE A 275 -0.36 5.65 -11.57
CA ILE A 275 -1.33 4.54 -11.59
C ILE A 275 -0.86 3.45 -10.63
N ILE A 276 -1.82 2.85 -9.88
CA ILE A 276 -1.63 1.66 -9.06
C ILE A 276 -2.14 0.44 -9.85
N THR A 277 -1.28 -0.58 -10.05
CA THR A 277 -1.61 -1.79 -10.83
C THR A 277 -1.12 -3.07 -10.16
N ASP A 278 -1.88 -4.17 -10.32
CA ASP A 278 -1.45 -5.52 -9.95
C ASP A 278 -0.36 -6.08 -10.87
N TYR A 279 -0.22 -5.51 -12.08
CA TYR A 279 0.66 -5.97 -13.16
C TYR A 279 1.64 -4.87 -13.60
N PRO A 280 2.69 -4.58 -12.81
CA PRO A 280 3.65 -3.52 -13.15
C PRO A 280 4.38 -3.71 -14.48
N ASN A 281 4.47 -4.96 -14.99
CA ASN A 281 5.00 -5.24 -16.33
C ASN A 281 4.28 -4.48 -17.44
N LEU A 282 2.98 -4.16 -17.26
CA LEU A 282 2.19 -3.39 -18.24
C LEU A 282 2.70 -1.96 -18.45
N PHE A 283 3.53 -1.44 -17.59
CA PHE A 283 4.16 -0.13 -17.79
C PHE A 283 5.29 -0.14 -18.84
N ASN A 284 5.82 -1.32 -19.17
CA ASN A 284 6.99 -1.52 -20.02
C ASN A 284 6.68 -2.18 -21.39
N GLU A 285 5.43 -2.61 -21.58
CA GLU A 285 4.97 -3.28 -22.81
C GLU A 285 4.53 -2.33 -23.92
#